data_723e42e253ae9292ac0a425f558417a7
#
_entry.id   723e42e253ae9292ac0a425f558417a7
#
_cell.length_a   1.000
_cell.length_b   1.000
_cell.length_c   1.000
_cell.angle_alpha   90.00
_cell.angle_beta   90.00
_cell.angle_gamma   90.00
#
_symmetry.space_group_name_H-M   'P 1'
#
loop_
_entity.id
_entity.type
_entity.pdbx_description
1 polymer ?
#
loop_
_entity_poly.entity_id
_entity_poly.type
_entity_poly.pdbx_seq_one_letter_code
_entity_poly.pdbx_strand_id
1 'polypeptide(L)'
;MIIKAFLTTKVLAFFSIHALFSQMTSAEVDLKQYGKEFSGNYFPELRNGLDQKLDHEIPLGPIAGKALALYEKKEATITELWPKGPGAKAGLKVGDRIVKLNNKRFNAYSKEAGGEPKGVPEALGHAIIDSQASGSPLIFGLNRNGKNLTVDVDLPKLPAFSKKFSTDCPRTKLQIKLAANYLAKIQKKDGSWIVQDYANAWNALALLATGDSKYKPDIKRAAQRLNKKYKMKPNPTKKELISRLGGLDNWRHAMVVFF
;
A
#
# COMPACT_ATOMS: atom_id res chain seq x y z
N MET A 1 -27.96 5.78 -9.26
CA MET A 1 -27.30 6.56 -8.19
C MET A 1 -26.63 5.68 -7.12
N ILE A 2 -27.15 4.51 -6.81
CA ILE A 2 -26.63 3.57 -5.76
C ILE A 2 -25.31 2.90 -6.16
N ILE A 3 -25.10 2.58 -7.43
CA ILE A 3 -23.86 1.93 -7.92
C ILE A 3 -22.62 2.83 -7.80
N LYS A 4 -22.78 4.16 -7.97
CA LYS A 4 -21.65 5.12 -7.80
C LYS A 4 -21.13 5.18 -6.36
N ALA A 5 -22.01 5.07 -5.36
CA ALA A 5 -21.62 5.10 -3.95
C ALA A 5 -20.90 3.82 -3.51
N PHE A 6 -21.30 2.66 -4.03
CA PHE A 6 -20.71 1.37 -3.66
C PHE A 6 -19.31 1.15 -4.27
N LEU A 7 -19.09 1.66 -5.49
CA LEU A 7 -17.77 1.60 -6.13
C LEU A 7 -16.75 2.51 -5.42
N THR A 8 -17.18 3.71 -5.00
CA THR A 8 -16.29 4.67 -4.35
C THR A 8 -15.74 4.17 -3.02
N THR A 9 -16.55 3.48 -2.21
CA THR A 9 -16.11 3.07 -0.85
C THR A 9 -15.12 1.91 -0.87
N LYS A 10 -15.30 0.92 -1.73
CA LYS A 10 -14.40 -0.26 -1.83
C LYS A 10 -13.11 0.04 -2.59
N VAL A 11 -13.17 0.88 -3.62
CA VAL A 11 -11.99 1.32 -4.36
C VAL A 11 -11.11 2.22 -3.50
N LEU A 12 -11.69 3.06 -2.64
CA LEU A 12 -10.97 3.94 -1.72
C LEU A 12 -10.15 3.17 -0.66
N ALA A 13 -10.65 2.05 -0.14
CA ALA A 13 -9.91 1.24 0.82
C ALA A 13 -8.64 0.62 0.21
N PHE A 14 -8.69 0.21 -1.07
CA PHE A 14 -7.53 -0.32 -1.78
C PHE A 14 -6.49 0.76 -2.12
N PHE A 15 -6.95 1.99 -2.42
CA PHE A 15 -6.08 3.14 -2.66
C PHE A 15 -5.30 3.60 -1.43
N SER A 16 -5.89 3.48 -0.26
CA SER A 16 -5.23 3.90 0.99
C SER A 16 -3.95 3.10 1.25
N ILE A 17 -3.92 1.82 0.89
CA ILE A 17 -2.75 0.95 1.06
C ILE A 17 -1.65 1.31 0.05
N HIS A 18 -1.99 1.57 -1.23
CA HIS A 18 -1.02 1.92 -2.26
C HIS A 18 -0.55 3.39 -2.18
N ALA A 19 -1.42 4.30 -1.74
CA ALA A 19 -1.07 5.71 -1.58
C ALA A 19 -0.12 5.98 -0.41
N LEU A 20 -0.12 5.14 0.63
CA LEU A 20 0.90 5.16 1.68
C LEU A 20 2.31 4.91 1.11
N PHE A 21 2.42 4.09 0.06
CA PHE A 21 3.68 3.86 -0.64
C PHE A 21 4.07 4.99 -1.62
N SER A 22 3.11 5.72 -2.18
CA SER A 22 3.41 6.78 -3.16
C SER A 22 3.86 8.11 -2.54
N GLN A 23 3.70 8.27 -1.23
CA GLN A 23 4.24 9.44 -0.50
C GLN A 23 5.73 9.33 -0.20
N MET A 24 6.33 8.21 -0.55
CA MET A 24 7.77 8.09 -0.53
C MET A 24 8.31 9.02 -1.60
N THR A 25 8.91 10.11 -1.09
CA THR A 25 9.61 11.13 -1.87
C THR A 25 10.35 10.53 -3.06
N SER A 26 10.66 11.34 -4.05
CA SER A 26 11.40 11.13 -5.29
C SER A 26 12.72 10.31 -5.25
N ALA A 27 12.98 9.56 -4.19
CA ALA A 27 13.88 8.43 -4.24
C ALA A 27 13.21 7.42 -5.20
N GLU A 28 13.81 7.19 -6.34
CA GLU A 28 13.47 6.10 -7.25
C GLU A 28 13.41 4.81 -6.43
N VAL A 29 12.20 4.49 -5.94
CA VAL A 29 11.94 3.18 -5.37
C VAL A 29 11.99 2.25 -6.56
N ASP A 30 12.97 1.36 -6.59
CA ASP A 30 13.04 0.34 -7.62
C ASP A 30 11.87 -0.63 -7.47
N LEU A 31 10.75 -0.27 -8.11
CA LEU A 31 9.52 -1.07 -8.13
C LEU A 31 9.71 -2.47 -8.73
N LYS A 32 10.86 -2.74 -9.40
CA LYS A 32 11.22 -4.09 -9.85
C LYS A 32 11.46 -5.03 -8.67
N GLN A 33 11.99 -4.51 -7.57
CA GLN A 33 12.19 -5.28 -6.34
C GLN A 33 10.84 -5.63 -5.70
N TYR A 34 9.91 -4.66 -5.63
CA TYR A 34 8.54 -4.92 -5.17
C TYR A 34 7.75 -5.89 -6.08
N GLY A 35 7.93 -5.83 -7.38
CA GLY A 35 7.28 -6.76 -8.30
C GLY A 35 7.68 -8.22 -8.10
N LYS A 36 8.89 -8.49 -7.61
CA LYS A 36 9.35 -9.85 -7.28
C LYS A 36 8.78 -10.36 -5.96
N GLU A 37 8.65 -9.50 -4.95
CA GLU A 37 8.05 -9.86 -3.66
C GLU A 37 6.53 -10.06 -3.75
N PHE A 38 5.86 -9.31 -4.63
CA PHE A 38 4.41 -9.47 -4.87
C PHE A 38 4.04 -10.72 -5.70
N SER A 39 4.98 -11.36 -6.36
CA SER A 39 4.71 -12.54 -7.18
C SER A 39 4.69 -13.87 -6.42
N GLY A 40 5.09 -13.89 -5.16
CA GLY A 40 5.18 -15.09 -4.33
C GLY A 40 4.46 -14.95 -3.00
N ASN A 41 3.42 -15.72 -2.79
CA ASN A 41 2.82 -16.01 -1.48
C ASN A 41 2.28 -14.81 -0.67
N TYR A 42 1.24 -14.17 -1.17
CA TYR A 42 0.56 -13.06 -0.50
C TYR A 42 -0.08 -13.40 0.86
N PHE A 43 -0.24 -14.69 1.19
CA PHE A 43 -0.79 -15.17 2.46
C PHE A 43 -0.06 -16.43 2.96
N PRO A 44 1.23 -16.35 3.32
CA PRO A 44 1.87 -17.50 3.96
C PRO A 44 1.15 -17.88 5.27
N GLU A 45 0.55 -16.91 5.93
CA GLU A 45 -0.21 -17.05 7.18
C GLU A 45 -1.49 -17.88 7.03
N LEU A 46 -2.17 -17.82 5.87
CA LEU A 46 -3.36 -18.63 5.60
C LEU A 46 -3.06 -20.11 5.29
N ARG A 47 -1.81 -20.44 4.92
CA ARG A 47 -1.40 -21.81 4.62
C ARG A 47 -1.06 -22.63 5.87
N ASN A 48 -0.68 -21.97 6.95
CA ASN A 48 -0.09 -22.64 8.12
C ASN A 48 -0.98 -22.68 9.35
N GLY A 49 -2.30 -22.45 9.19
CA GLY A 49 -3.21 -22.39 10.33
C GLY A 49 -3.17 -21.05 11.06
N LEU A 50 -4.30 -20.63 11.56
CA LEU A 50 -4.55 -19.27 12.08
C LEU A 50 -3.91 -18.97 13.44
N ASP A 51 -3.20 -19.93 14.06
CA ASP A 51 -2.70 -19.85 15.43
C ASP A 51 -1.18 -19.69 15.55
N GLN A 52 -0.47 -19.36 14.48
CA GLN A 52 0.97 -19.18 14.59
C GLN A 52 1.32 -17.82 15.18
N LYS A 53 2.04 -17.85 16.30
CA LYS A 53 2.70 -16.71 16.94
C LYS A 53 3.91 -16.29 16.10
N LEU A 54 3.63 -15.60 14.98
CA LEU A 54 4.64 -15.23 13.99
C LEU A 54 5.18 -13.82 14.25
N ASP A 55 6.48 -13.72 14.13
CA ASP A 55 7.14 -12.43 13.99
C ASP A 55 6.64 -11.74 12.73
N HIS A 56 6.51 -10.43 12.76
CA HIS A 56 5.91 -9.67 11.68
C HIS A 56 6.85 -8.59 11.15
N GLU A 57 7.11 -8.64 9.85
CA GLU A 57 7.80 -7.55 9.16
C GLU A 57 6.83 -6.38 8.97
N ILE A 58 7.17 -5.24 9.52
CA ILE A 58 6.38 -4.01 9.50
C ILE A 58 6.98 -3.06 8.46
N PRO A 59 6.24 -2.65 7.43
CA PRO A 59 6.67 -1.56 6.59
C PRO A 59 6.63 -0.25 7.39
N LEU A 60 7.73 0.49 7.39
CA LEU A 60 7.83 1.78 8.08
C LEU A 60 7.17 2.94 7.30
N GLY A 61 6.50 2.65 6.19
CA GLY A 61 5.74 3.62 5.40
C GLY A 61 6.58 4.83 4.97
N PRO A 62 6.15 6.06 5.27
CA PRO A 62 6.85 7.28 4.83
C PRO A 62 8.24 7.46 5.43
N ILE A 63 8.64 6.67 6.41
CA ILE A 63 9.99 6.66 6.98
C ILE A 63 10.98 6.00 6.01
N ALA A 64 10.49 5.17 5.11
CA ALA A 64 11.24 4.49 4.07
C ALA A 64 12.17 3.38 4.60
N GLY A 65 11.57 2.27 5.00
CA GLY A 65 12.26 1.08 5.51
C GLY A 65 11.30 0.01 6.01
N LYS A 66 11.87 -0.96 6.68
CA LYS A 66 11.17 -2.07 7.32
C LYS A 66 11.70 -2.31 8.73
N ALA A 67 10.86 -2.88 9.58
CA ALA A 67 11.25 -3.34 10.91
C ALA A 67 10.60 -4.70 11.20
N LEU A 68 11.24 -5.51 12.04
CA LEU A 68 10.72 -6.77 12.51
C LEU A 68 10.17 -6.61 13.93
N ALA A 69 8.87 -6.84 14.12
CA ALA A 69 8.25 -6.96 15.43
C ALA A 69 8.17 -8.42 15.83
N LEU A 70 8.82 -8.78 16.92
CA LEU A 70 8.76 -10.12 17.48
C LEU A 70 7.48 -10.27 18.31
N TYR A 71 6.85 -11.43 18.20
CA TYR A 71 5.63 -11.74 18.95
C TYR A 71 5.83 -11.54 20.47
N GLU A 72 4.86 -10.93 21.14
CA GLU A 72 4.88 -10.57 22.56
C GLU A 72 6.04 -9.65 23.01
N LYS A 73 6.82 -9.08 22.10
CA LYS A 73 7.83 -8.07 22.43
C LYS A 73 7.26 -6.66 22.33
N LYS A 74 7.80 -5.76 23.14
CA LYS A 74 7.43 -4.33 23.19
C LYS A 74 8.43 -3.47 22.41
N GLU A 75 8.95 -4.02 21.33
CA GLU A 75 9.96 -3.36 20.49
C GLU A 75 9.91 -3.93 19.08
N ALA A 76 10.51 -3.21 18.13
CA ALA A 76 10.78 -3.72 16.80
C ALA A 76 12.20 -3.36 16.39
N THR A 77 12.84 -4.22 15.61
CA THR A 77 14.20 -3.98 15.11
C THR A 77 14.14 -3.53 13.66
N ILE A 78 14.79 -2.42 13.32
CA ILE A 78 14.91 -1.96 11.94
C ILE A 78 15.72 -2.97 11.13
N THR A 79 15.12 -3.56 10.11
CA THR A 79 15.74 -4.59 9.25
C THR A 79 16.19 -4.02 7.92
N GLU A 80 15.54 -2.94 7.45
CA GLU A 80 15.87 -2.31 6.17
C GLU A 80 15.62 -0.80 6.25
N LEU A 81 16.52 -0.02 5.63
CA LEU A 81 16.32 1.41 5.41
C LEU A 81 16.72 1.75 3.97
N TRP A 82 15.84 2.50 3.29
CA TRP A 82 16.15 2.91 1.93
C TRP A 82 17.05 4.14 1.93
N PRO A 83 18.10 4.10 1.15
CA PRO A 83 18.99 5.24 0.97
C PRO A 83 18.18 6.48 0.54
N LYS A 84 18.49 7.66 1.09
CA LYS A 84 17.77 8.92 0.84
C LYS A 84 16.35 9.01 1.42
N GLY A 85 15.83 7.95 2.06
CA GLY A 85 14.54 7.99 2.79
C GLY A 85 14.64 8.90 4.03
N PRO A 86 13.48 9.39 4.55
CA PRO A 86 13.46 10.22 5.76
C PRO A 86 14.15 9.58 6.96
N GLY A 87 13.93 8.28 7.20
CA GLY A 87 14.58 7.57 8.31
C GLY A 87 16.11 7.54 8.20
N ALA A 88 16.63 7.21 7.01
CA ALA A 88 18.08 7.19 6.79
C ALA A 88 18.69 8.59 6.91
N LYS A 89 18.03 9.63 6.38
CA LYS A 89 18.47 11.04 6.51
C LYS A 89 18.48 11.52 7.95
N ALA A 90 17.54 11.06 8.76
CA ALA A 90 17.47 11.40 10.19
C ALA A 90 18.50 10.63 11.04
N GLY A 91 19.20 9.65 10.47
CA GLY A 91 20.21 8.88 11.17
C GLY A 91 19.73 7.59 11.84
N LEU A 92 18.52 7.08 11.47
CA LEU A 92 18.14 5.72 11.78
C LEU A 92 19.12 4.75 11.11
N LYS A 93 19.34 3.59 11.71
CA LYS A 93 20.22 2.54 11.19
C LYS A 93 19.56 1.18 11.27
N VAL A 94 19.94 0.30 10.35
CA VAL A 94 19.59 -1.13 10.45
C VAL A 94 20.18 -1.68 11.74
N GLY A 95 19.42 -2.48 12.47
CA GLY A 95 19.77 -3.00 13.79
C GLY A 95 19.30 -2.12 14.96
N ASP A 96 18.80 -0.89 14.74
CA ASP A 96 18.19 -0.09 15.78
C ASP A 96 16.94 -0.79 16.32
N ARG A 97 16.85 -0.89 17.65
CA ARG A 97 15.65 -1.39 18.32
C ARG A 97 14.76 -0.20 18.69
N ILE A 98 13.61 -0.11 18.09
CA ILE A 98 12.58 0.90 18.37
C ILE A 98 11.89 0.50 19.67
N VAL A 99 12.01 1.30 20.73
CA VAL A 99 11.45 1.01 22.06
C VAL A 99 10.38 2.01 22.48
N LYS A 100 10.33 3.16 21.82
CA LYS A 100 9.32 4.22 22.04
C LYS A 100 9.05 4.97 20.73
N LEU A 101 7.84 5.54 20.62
CA LEU A 101 7.49 6.56 19.63
C LEU A 101 6.82 7.72 20.33
N ASN A 102 7.21 8.95 20.02
CA ASN A 102 6.72 10.17 20.65
C ASN A 102 6.74 10.06 22.19
N ASN A 103 7.85 9.54 22.74
CA ASN A 103 8.07 9.28 24.17
C ASN A 103 7.13 8.24 24.82
N LYS A 104 6.26 7.57 24.07
CA LYS A 104 5.38 6.52 24.56
C LYS A 104 5.97 5.14 24.28
N ARG A 105 5.92 4.23 25.26
CA ARG A 105 6.26 2.82 25.09
C ARG A 105 5.12 2.09 24.39
N PHE A 106 5.43 0.96 23.78
CA PHE A 106 4.45 0.10 23.12
C PHE A 106 3.83 -0.93 24.07
N ASN A 107 2.64 -1.36 23.73
CA ASN A 107 2.14 -2.67 24.14
C ASN A 107 2.91 -3.77 23.43
N ALA A 108 2.83 -5.00 23.94
CA ALA A 108 3.40 -6.14 23.25
C ALA A 108 2.73 -6.32 21.88
N TYR A 109 3.55 -6.71 20.89
CA TYR A 109 3.00 -7.05 19.57
C TYR A 109 2.14 -8.31 19.71
N SER A 110 0.94 -8.24 19.19
CA SER A 110 0.04 -9.38 19.06
C SER A 110 -0.81 -9.22 17.79
N LYS A 111 -1.18 -10.33 17.21
CA LYS A 111 -2.11 -10.39 16.08
C LYS A 111 -3.01 -11.60 16.30
N GLU A 112 -4.28 -11.36 16.44
CA GLU A 112 -5.29 -12.42 16.45
C GLU A 112 -5.68 -12.79 15.03
N ALA A 113 -6.15 -14.02 14.81
CA ALA A 113 -6.61 -14.48 13.51
C ALA A 113 -7.69 -13.54 12.95
N GLY A 114 -7.42 -12.91 11.80
CA GLY A 114 -8.31 -11.93 11.18
C GLY A 114 -8.37 -10.57 11.89
N GLY A 115 -7.63 -10.38 12.98
CA GLY A 115 -7.57 -9.13 13.73
C GLY A 115 -6.52 -8.15 13.21
N GLU A 116 -6.61 -6.91 13.67
CA GLU A 116 -5.60 -5.89 13.40
C GLU A 116 -4.34 -6.14 14.24
N PRO A 117 -3.14 -5.92 13.68
CA PRO A 117 -1.89 -6.04 14.43
C PRO A 117 -1.82 -4.95 15.50
N LYS A 118 -1.62 -5.34 16.75
CA LYS A 118 -1.49 -4.45 17.93
C LYS A 118 -0.02 -4.19 18.27
N GLY A 119 0.22 -3.27 19.20
CA GLY A 119 1.55 -2.96 19.68
C GLY A 119 2.33 -2.01 18.78
N VAL A 120 3.54 -2.40 18.36
CA VAL A 120 4.40 -1.51 17.55
C VAL A 120 3.76 -1.10 16.23
N PRO A 121 3.13 -1.98 15.43
CA PRO A 121 2.52 -1.58 14.16
C PRO A 121 1.41 -0.54 14.33
N GLU A 122 0.52 -0.76 15.29
CA GLU A 122 -0.58 0.16 15.62
C GLU A 122 -0.03 1.52 16.10
N ALA A 123 0.90 1.50 17.05
CA ALA A 123 1.51 2.71 17.59
C ALA A 123 2.25 3.51 16.51
N LEU A 124 2.95 2.82 15.59
CA LEU A 124 3.64 3.44 14.47
C LEU A 124 2.65 4.11 13.51
N GLY A 125 1.56 3.44 13.18
CA GLY A 125 0.51 3.99 12.32
C GLY A 125 -0.07 5.28 12.88
N HIS A 126 -0.45 5.28 14.16
CA HIS A 126 -0.96 6.47 14.85
C HIS A 126 0.09 7.59 14.91
N ALA A 127 1.32 7.27 15.32
CA ALA A 127 2.38 8.26 15.43
C ALA A 127 2.73 8.93 14.09
N ILE A 128 2.71 8.18 12.98
CA ILE A 128 2.88 8.73 11.63
C ILE A 128 1.74 9.69 11.28
N ILE A 129 0.50 9.29 11.54
CA ILE A 129 -0.68 10.11 11.25
C ILE A 129 -0.64 11.42 12.02
N ASP A 130 -0.33 11.35 13.32
CA ASP A 130 -0.25 12.52 14.21
C ASP A 130 0.90 13.45 13.81
N SER A 131 2.08 12.92 13.53
CA SER A 131 3.24 13.69 13.06
C SER A 131 2.93 14.40 11.75
N GLN A 132 2.38 13.70 10.78
CA GLN A 132 2.00 14.29 9.49
C GLN A 132 0.90 15.36 9.64
N ALA A 133 -0.06 15.15 10.52
CA ALA A 133 -1.16 16.10 10.73
C ALA A 133 -0.71 17.37 11.45
N SER A 134 0.12 17.25 12.49
CA SER A 134 0.69 18.39 13.21
C SER A 134 1.82 19.07 12.45
N GLY A 135 2.59 18.33 11.66
CA GLY A 135 3.85 18.76 11.07
C GLY A 135 5.01 18.71 12.07
N SER A 136 4.83 18.07 13.22
CA SER A 136 5.90 17.82 14.18
C SER A 136 6.72 16.59 13.79
N PRO A 137 8.02 16.53 14.11
CA PRO A 137 8.83 15.33 13.86
C PRO A 137 8.26 14.12 14.56
N LEU A 138 8.43 12.95 13.94
CA LEU A 138 8.17 11.67 14.56
C LEU A 138 9.39 11.26 15.40
N ILE A 139 9.23 11.19 16.71
CA ILE A 139 10.32 10.95 17.64
C ILE A 139 10.48 9.45 17.90
N PHE A 140 11.60 8.89 17.51
CA PHE A 140 12.00 7.51 17.78
C PHE A 140 12.86 7.45 19.04
N GLY A 141 12.40 6.73 20.07
CA GLY A 141 13.26 6.28 21.17
C GLY A 141 13.83 4.90 20.79
N LEU A 142 15.14 4.83 20.68
CA LEU A 142 15.88 3.69 20.19
C LEU A 142 16.82 3.11 21.23
N ASN A 143 17.10 1.81 21.12
CA ASN A 143 18.28 1.22 21.72
C ASN A 143 19.21 0.76 20.60
N ARG A 144 20.42 1.36 20.54
CA ARG A 144 21.49 1.04 19.57
C ARG A 144 22.70 0.54 20.33
N ASN A 145 23.04 -0.74 20.15
CA ASN A 145 24.19 -1.37 20.84
C ASN A 145 24.15 -1.16 22.36
N GLY A 146 23.00 -1.32 22.99
CA GLY A 146 22.81 -1.15 24.43
C GLY A 146 22.64 0.30 24.90
N LYS A 147 22.86 1.30 24.03
CA LYS A 147 22.70 2.73 24.36
C LYS A 147 21.34 3.24 23.93
N ASN A 148 20.65 3.94 24.84
CA ASN A 148 19.41 4.62 24.51
C ASN A 148 19.71 5.95 23.81
N LEU A 149 18.99 6.22 22.73
CA LEU A 149 19.09 7.47 21.97
C LEU A 149 17.73 7.87 21.41
N THR A 150 17.62 9.11 21.01
CA THR A 150 16.43 9.65 20.35
C THR A 150 16.80 10.13 18.96
N VAL A 151 15.92 9.85 17.99
CA VAL A 151 16.06 10.31 16.60
C VAL A 151 14.75 10.92 16.16
N ASP A 152 14.80 12.14 15.67
CA ASP A 152 13.66 12.87 15.14
C ASP A 152 13.59 12.72 13.63
N VAL A 153 12.48 12.22 13.12
CA VAL A 153 12.27 11.97 11.71
C VAL A 153 11.21 12.93 11.18
N ASP A 154 11.61 13.84 10.30
CA ASP A 154 10.70 14.74 9.62
C ASP A 154 9.89 13.99 8.57
N LEU A 155 8.58 14.13 8.62
CA LEU A 155 7.65 13.56 7.65
C LEU A 155 6.92 14.67 6.88
N PRO A 156 6.56 14.42 5.61
CA PRO A 156 5.74 15.36 4.85
C PRO A 156 4.43 15.67 5.59
N LYS A 157 4.13 16.96 5.76
CA LYS A 157 2.87 17.41 6.38
C LYS A 157 1.68 17.04 5.50
N LEU A 158 0.68 16.43 6.09
CA LEU A 158 -0.57 16.05 5.44
C LEU A 158 -1.75 16.48 6.30
N PRO A 159 -2.92 16.77 5.70
CA PRO A 159 -4.12 17.05 6.47
C PRO A 159 -4.46 15.90 7.42
N ALA A 160 -5.02 16.20 8.58
CA ALA A 160 -5.60 15.19 9.45
C ALA A 160 -6.78 14.48 8.78
N PHE A 161 -7.09 13.25 9.23
CA PHE A 161 -8.35 12.62 8.87
C PHE A 161 -9.51 13.38 9.49
N SER A 162 -10.55 13.63 8.70
CA SER A 162 -11.78 14.28 9.21
C SER A 162 -12.70 13.25 9.87
N LYS A 163 -13.63 13.76 10.71
CA LYS A 163 -14.70 12.92 11.28
C LYS A 163 -15.63 12.33 10.19
N LYS A 164 -15.65 12.90 9.00
CA LYS A 164 -16.39 12.41 7.81
C LYS A 164 -15.51 11.57 6.89
N PHE A 165 -14.57 10.82 7.45
CA PHE A 165 -13.83 9.81 6.71
C PHE A 165 -14.81 8.76 6.16
N SER A 166 -14.81 8.42 4.92
CA SER A 166 -13.93 8.65 3.77
C SER A 166 -14.54 9.61 2.73
N THR A 167 -15.77 10.08 2.94
CA THR A 167 -16.57 10.80 1.93
C THR A 167 -16.17 12.27 1.79
N ASP A 168 -15.88 12.96 2.89
CA ASP A 168 -15.46 14.36 2.88
C ASP A 168 -14.25 14.56 3.81
N CYS A 169 -13.13 13.99 3.41
CA CYS A 169 -11.88 14.05 4.14
C CYS A 169 -10.78 14.65 3.27
N PRO A 170 -10.19 15.80 3.65
CA PRO A 170 -9.12 16.43 2.88
C PRO A 170 -7.90 15.52 2.68
N ARG A 171 -7.54 14.72 3.70
CA ARG A 171 -6.47 13.75 3.59
C ARG A 171 -6.76 12.68 2.55
N THR A 172 -7.96 12.11 2.56
CA THR A 172 -8.39 11.10 1.58
C THR A 172 -8.37 11.69 0.16
N LYS A 173 -8.91 12.91 -0.04
CA LYS A 173 -8.87 13.59 -1.33
C LYS A 173 -7.44 13.78 -1.84
N LEU A 174 -6.53 14.22 -0.96
CA LEU A 174 -5.12 14.38 -1.31
C LEU A 174 -4.46 13.05 -1.65
N GLN A 175 -4.69 12.00 -0.87
CA GLN A 175 -4.14 10.66 -1.11
C GLN A 175 -4.61 10.11 -2.46
N ILE A 176 -5.91 10.24 -2.78
CA ILE A 176 -6.45 9.83 -4.08
C ILE A 176 -5.76 10.58 -5.21
N LYS A 177 -5.61 11.91 -5.08
CA LYS A 177 -4.94 12.74 -6.09
C LYS A 177 -3.49 12.30 -6.32
N LEU A 178 -2.75 12.07 -5.23
CA LEU A 178 -1.35 11.63 -5.30
C LEU A 178 -1.23 10.24 -5.93
N ALA A 179 -2.06 9.29 -5.52
CA ALA A 179 -2.10 7.95 -6.08
C ALA A 179 -2.44 7.93 -7.57
N ALA A 180 -3.44 8.71 -7.98
CA ALA A 180 -3.83 8.81 -9.38
C ALA A 180 -2.72 9.44 -10.24
N ASN A 181 -2.07 10.50 -9.75
CA ASN A 181 -0.91 11.09 -10.44
C ASN A 181 0.25 10.08 -10.59
N TYR A 182 0.50 9.29 -9.53
CA TYR A 182 1.53 8.26 -9.57
C TYR A 182 1.19 7.17 -10.59
N LEU A 183 -0.04 6.66 -10.59
CA LEU A 183 -0.50 5.69 -11.58
C LEU A 183 -0.33 6.22 -13.01
N ALA A 184 -0.75 7.45 -13.28
CA ALA A 184 -0.57 8.06 -14.59
C ALA A 184 0.91 8.16 -14.99
N LYS A 185 1.79 8.52 -14.04
CA LYS A 185 3.24 8.65 -14.27
C LYS A 185 3.92 7.32 -14.62
N ILE A 186 3.53 6.23 -13.94
CA ILE A 186 4.19 4.92 -14.10
C ILE A 186 3.56 4.02 -15.16
N GLN A 187 2.47 4.47 -15.81
CA GLN A 187 1.86 3.70 -16.89
C GLN A 187 2.84 3.52 -18.05
N LYS A 188 2.99 2.29 -18.52
CA LYS A 188 3.82 1.96 -19.68
C LYS A 188 3.17 2.45 -20.98
N LYS A 189 3.96 2.59 -22.03
CA LYS A 189 3.50 3.03 -23.35
C LYS A 189 2.40 2.12 -23.94
N ASP A 190 2.41 0.82 -23.60
CA ASP A 190 1.41 -0.15 -24.03
C ASP A 190 0.10 -0.10 -23.24
N GLY A 191 -0.02 0.80 -22.27
CA GLY A 191 -1.20 0.98 -21.42
C GLY A 191 -1.23 0.09 -20.19
N SER A 192 -0.19 -0.72 -19.93
CA SER A 192 -0.08 -1.54 -18.72
C SER A 192 0.64 -0.81 -17.59
N TRP A 193 0.48 -1.33 -16.36
CA TRP A 193 1.30 -1.00 -15.21
C TRP A 193 2.15 -2.20 -14.81
N ILE A 194 1.53 -3.37 -14.72
CA ILE A 194 2.15 -4.62 -14.32
C ILE A 194 1.78 -5.75 -15.30
N VAL A 195 2.28 -6.96 -15.05
CA VAL A 195 2.03 -8.12 -15.92
C VAL A 195 0.58 -8.60 -15.85
N GLN A 196 -0.05 -8.53 -14.66
CA GLN A 196 -1.39 -9.04 -14.42
C GLN A 196 -2.47 -8.08 -14.97
N ASP A 197 -3.29 -8.57 -15.89
CA ASP A 197 -4.31 -7.74 -16.56
C ASP A 197 -5.45 -7.29 -15.63
N TYR A 198 -5.87 -8.13 -14.68
CA TYR A 198 -6.86 -7.72 -13.69
C TYR A 198 -6.39 -6.53 -12.84
N ALA A 199 -5.11 -6.47 -12.50
CA ALA A 199 -4.56 -5.33 -11.78
C ALA A 199 -4.43 -4.09 -12.70
N ASN A 200 -4.17 -4.28 -14.00
CA ASN A 200 -4.24 -3.19 -14.98
C ASN A 200 -5.67 -2.63 -15.10
N ALA A 201 -6.70 -3.50 -15.10
CA ALA A 201 -8.09 -3.07 -15.06
C ALA A 201 -8.43 -2.29 -13.78
N TRP A 202 -7.97 -2.76 -12.61
CA TRP A 202 -8.13 -2.05 -11.34
C TRP A 202 -7.47 -0.66 -11.35
N ASN A 203 -6.25 -0.56 -11.86
CA ASN A 203 -5.55 0.73 -11.94
C ASN A 203 -6.29 1.71 -12.85
N ALA A 204 -6.82 1.21 -13.97
CA ALA A 204 -7.58 2.04 -14.90
C ALA A 204 -8.95 2.48 -14.31
N LEU A 205 -9.67 1.55 -13.62
CA LEU A 205 -10.89 1.87 -12.87
C LEU A 205 -10.63 2.91 -11.78
N ALA A 206 -9.48 2.82 -11.14
CA ALA A 206 -9.06 3.76 -10.14
C ALA A 206 -8.89 5.17 -10.70
N LEU A 207 -8.24 5.32 -11.85
CA LEU A 207 -8.14 6.60 -12.54
C LEU A 207 -9.51 7.11 -12.99
N LEU A 208 -10.36 6.23 -13.51
CA LEU A 208 -11.73 6.56 -13.92
C LEU A 208 -12.57 7.07 -12.73
N ALA A 209 -12.44 6.43 -11.57
CA ALA A 209 -13.18 6.81 -10.36
C ALA A 209 -12.84 8.20 -9.82
N THR A 210 -11.69 8.78 -10.20
CA THR A 210 -11.35 10.15 -9.84
C THR A 210 -12.28 11.18 -10.49
N GLY A 211 -12.88 10.86 -11.64
CA GLY A 211 -13.66 11.79 -12.46
C GLY A 211 -12.83 12.88 -13.15
N ASP A 212 -11.50 12.90 -12.97
CA ASP A 212 -10.63 13.93 -13.53
C ASP A 212 -10.30 13.63 -14.99
N SER A 213 -10.69 14.54 -15.88
CA SER A 213 -10.52 14.37 -17.32
C SER A 213 -9.07 14.28 -17.79
N LYS A 214 -8.11 14.75 -17.01
CA LYS A 214 -6.68 14.65 -17.34
C LYS A 214 -6.18 13.23 -17.49
N TYR A 215 -6.83 12.24 -16.82
CA TYR A 215 -6.46 10.82 -16.92
C TYR A 215 -7.13 10.07 -18.07
N LYS A 216 -8.01 10.73 -18.86
CA LYS A 216 -8.65 10.09 -20.04
C LYS A 216 -7.67 9.42 -20.99
N PRO A 217 -6.50 10.00 -21.33
CA PRO A 217 -5.54 9.34 -22.20
C PRO A 217 -4.99 8.03 -21.60
N ASP A 218 -4.74 8.00 -20.30
CA ASP A 218 -4.20 6.83 -19.60
C ASP A 218 -5.24 5.72 -19.53
N ILE A 219 -6.48 6.06 -19.19
CA ILE A 219 -7.63 5.14 -19.18
C ILE A 219 -7.85 4.55 -20.58
N LYS A 220 -7.82 5.40 -21.64
CA LYS A 220 -8.00 4.97 -23.02
C LYS A 220 -6.91 3.97 -23.44
N ARG A 221 -5.64 4.22 -23.10
CA ARG A 221 -4.55 3.28 -23.43
C ARG A 221 -4.75 1.93 -22.76
N ALA A 222 -5.14 1.92 -21.47
CA ALA A 222 -5.42 0.70 -20.73
C ALA A 222 -6.60 -0.07 -21.35
N ALA A 223 -7.70 0.62 -21.65
CA ALA A 223 -8.87 0.03 -22.29
C ALA A 223 -8.54 -0.58 -23.67
N GLN A 224 -7.79 0.13 -24.50
CA GLN A 224 -7.36 -0.36 -25.82
C GLN A 224 -6.50 -1.63 -25.70
N ARG A 225 -5.56 -1.66 -24.75
CA ARG A 225 -4.75 -2.85 -24.47
C ARG A 225 -5.60 -4.04 -24.05
N LEU A 226 -6.47 -3.85 -23.04
CA LEU A 226 -7.32 -4.90 -22.53
C LEU A 226 -8.30 -5.41 -23.59
N ASN A 227 -8.94 -4.51 -24.33
CA ASN A 227 -9.82 -4.88 -25.43
C ASN A 227 -9.08 -5.69 -26.52
N LYS A 228 -7.88 -5.26 -26.94
CA LYS A 228 -7.08 -6.01 -27.91
C LYS A 228 -6.78 -7.43 -27.44
N LYS A 229 -6.47 -7.61 -26.15
CA LYS A 229 -6.12 -8.91 -25.57
C LYS A 229 -7.33 -9.81 -25.35
N TYR A 230 -8.45 -9.23 -24.92
CA TYR A 230 -9.66 -9.98 -24.50
C TYR A 230 -10.79 -9.94 -25.52
N LYS A 231 -10.58 -9.30 -26.67
CA LYS A 231 -11.57 -9.31 -27.77
C LYS A 231 -11.88 -10.75 -28.14
N MET A 232 -13.12 -11.15 -27.93
CA MET A 232 -13.60 -12.47 -28.36
C MET A 232 -13.76 -12.49 -29.87
N LYS A 233 -13.45 -13.63 -30.48
CA LYS A 233 -13.88 -13.89 -31.86
C LYS A 233 -15.41 -13.92 -31.91
N PRO A 234 -16.02 -13.53 -33.03
CA PRO A 234 -17.50 -13.52 -33.15
C PRO A 234 -18.15 -14.87 -32.80
N ASN A 235 -17.48 -15.99 -33.06
CA ASN A 235 -17.95 -17.34 -32.77
C ASN A 235 -16.84 -18.16 -32.08
N PRO A 236 -16.64 -17.98 -30.76
CA PRO A 236 -15.62 -18.74 -30.06
C PRO A 236 -15.99 -20.21 -29.94
N THR A 237 -15.04 -21.10 -30.10
CA THR A 237 -15.24 -22.53 -29.85
C THR A 237 -15.50 -22.80 -28.38
N LYS A 238 -16.20 -23.93 -28.06
CA LYS A 238 -16.41 -24.38 -26.67
C LYS A 238 -15.10 -24.49 -25.89
N LYS A 239 -14.00 -24.92 -26.54
CA LYS A 239 -12.68 -25.04 -25.94
C LYS A 239 -12.09 -23.65 -25.59
N GLU A 240 -12.26 -22.66 -26.46
CA GLU A 240 -11.83 -21.28 -26.20
C GLU A 240 -12.64 -20.64 -25.06
N LEU A 241 -13.96 -20.91 -25.00
CA LEU A 241 -14.80 -20.47 -23.89
C LEU A 241 -14.36 -21.11 -22.56
N ILE A 242 -14.18 -22.43 -22.52
CA ILE A 242 -13.78 -23.15 -21.32
C ILE A 242 -12.38 -22.70 -20.84
N SER A 243 -11.42 -22.52 -21.76
CA SER A 243 -10.08 -22.07 -21.40
C SER A 243 -10.07 -20.64 -20.79
N ARG A 244 -11.02 -19.81 -21.20
CA ARG A 244 -11.17 -18.43 -20.69
C ARG A 244 -12.06 -18.33 -19.46
N LEU A 245 -12.98 -19.26 -19.26
CA LEU A 245 -13.97 -19.25 -18.18
C LEU A 245 -13.61 -20.20 -17.03
N GLY A 246 -12.51 -20.96 -17.13
CA GLY A 246 -12.10 -21.93 -16.12
C GLY A 246 -11.40 -21.32 -14.90
N GLY A 247 -11.82 -21.72 -13.70
CA GLY A 247 -11.13 -21.42 -12.45
C GLY A 247 -10.95 -19.93 -12.13
N LEU A 248 -9.74 -19.55 -11.72
CA LEU A 248 -9.40 -18.17 -11.36
C LEU A 248 -9.50 -17.17 -12.54
N ASP A 249 -9.57 -17.66 -13.78
CA ASP A 249 -9.70 -16.81 -14.95
C ASP A 249 -11.08 -16.17 -15.08
N ASN A 250 -12.13 -16.79 -14.54
CA ASN A 250 -13.46 -16.17 -14.46
C ASN A 250 -13.45 -14.88 -13.67
N TRP A 251 -12.78 -14.88 -12.53
CA TRP A 251 -12.65 -13.68 -11.70
C TRP A 251 -11.83 -12.59 -12.40
N ARG A 252 -10.74 -12.97 -13.07
CA ARG A 252 -9.90 -12.05 -13.86
C ARG A 252 -10.66 -11.45 -15.03
N HIS A 253 -11.45 -12.26 -15.75
CA HIS A 253 -12.30 -11.80 -16.84
C HIS A 253 -13.40 -10.84 -16.38
N ALA A 254 -14.08 -11.18 -15.29
CA ALA A 254 -15.09 -10.29 -14.71
C ALA A 254 -14.50 -8.90 -14.42
N MET A 255 -13.29 -8.83 -13.86
CA MET A 255 -12.64 -7.55 -13.60
C MET A 255 -12.33 -6.74 -14.86
N VAL A 256 -11.95 -7.41 -15.96
CA VAL A 256 -11.69 -6.74 -17.24
C VAL A 256 -12.99 -6.28 -17.91
N VAL A 257 -14.07 -7.04 -17.78
CA VAL A 257 -15.39 -6.69 -18.36
C VAL A 257 -16.04 -5.52 -17.61
N PHE A 258 -15.80 -5.39 -16.30
CA PHE A 258 -16.27 -4.24 -15.52
C PHE A 258 -15.55 -2.92 -15.84
N PHE A 259 -14.39 -2.99 -16.47
CA PHE A 259 -13.66 -1.82 -16.96
C PHE A 259 -14.09 -1.42 -18.36
#